data_fafd8021db33b03807333934f44306da
#
_entry.id   fafd8021db33b03807333934f44306da
#
_cell.length_a   1.000
_cell.length_b   1.000
_cell.length_c   1.000
_cell.angle_alpha   90.00
_cell.angle_beta   90.00
_cell.angle_gamma   90.00
#
_symmetry.space_group_name_H-M   'P 1'
#
loop_
_entity.id
_entity.type
_entity.pdbx_description
1 polymer ?
#
loop_
_entity_poly.entity_id
_entity_poly.type
_entity_poly.pdbx_seq_one_letter_code
_entity_poly.pdbx_strand_id
1 'polypeptide(L)'
;PSSCVAKFKLLTDQMPRDYIDVAPSFTRWDPQRHIAIVGDLAKHEYKKHGSCSGLPPAQYFDEALRAMRELPGDRGTPEMLTRNVGGTVDAAALRGEYRSRVALSADKHCRLAEVTSCWRKQPDGSVGEQCDCPPHVMKGRDNGRCASLVVAQLGQCLAADKR
;
A
#
# COMPACT_ATOMS: atom_id res chain seq x y z
N PRO A 1 -0.02 -0.95 22.46
CA PRO A 1 -0.09 -2.41 22.42
C PRO A 1 1.15 -2.90 21.71
N SER A 2 2.10 -3.09 22.52
CA SER A 2 3.45 -3.51 22.17
C SER A 2 3.47 -5.01 22.07
N SER A 3 4.27 -5.51 21.16
CA SER A 3 4.87 -6.83 21.14
C SER A 3 4.11 -7.99 20.51
N CYS A 4 3.63 -7.80 19.29
CA CYS A 4 3.62 -8.93 18.39
C CYS A 4 5.06 -9.11 17.87
N VAL A 5 5.90 -9.83 18.59
CA VAL A 5 7.28 -10.08 18.19
C VAL A 5 7.35 -11.47 17.57
N ALA A 6 7.04 -11.56 16.28
CA ALA A 6 7.35 -12.76 15.53
C ALA A 6 8.81 -12.70 15.08
N LYS A 7 9.50 -13.83 15.21
CA LYS A 7 10.84 -13.99 14.62
C LYS A 7 10.69 -14.03 13.10
N PHE A 8 11.14 -12.98 12.43
CA PHE A 8 11.11 -12.93 10.99
C PHE A 8 12.21 -13.83 10.41
N LYS A 9 11.79 -14.86 9.73
CA LYS A 9 12.66 -15.70 8.90
C LYS A 9 11.97 -15.93 7.57
N LEU A 10 12.16 -14.98 6.63
CA LEU A 10 11.72 -15.11 5.26
C LEU A 10 12.94 -15.39 4.39
N LEU A 11 12.94 -16.52 3.72
CA LEU A 11 13.89 -16.83 2.68
C LEU A 11 13.43 -16.20 1.36
N THR A 12 14.35 -15.96 0.45
CA THR A 12 14.06 -15.30 -0.84
C THR A 12 12.99 -16.01 -1.67
N ASP A 13 12.98 -17.34 -1.62
CA ASP A 13 12.02 -18.21 -2.30
C ASP A 13 10.62 -18.24 -1.64
N GLN A 14 10.48 -17.70 -0.45
CA GLN A 14 9.20 -17.59 0.26
C GLN A 14 8.46 -16.28 0.02
N MET A 15 9.09 -15.32 -0.66
CA MET A 15 8.41 -14.11 -1.08
C MET A 15 7.62 -14.42 -2.37
N PRO A 16 6.29 -14.15 -2.41
CA PRO A 16 5.52 -14.31 -3.63
C PRO A 16 6.14 -13.50 -4.78
N ARG A 17 6.31 -14.12 -5.95
CA ARG A 17 6.88 -13.44 -7.13
C ARG A 17 6.11 -12.20 -7.50
N ASP A 18 4.79 -12.30 -7.52
CA ASP A 18 3.91 -11.17 -7.84
C ASP A 18 4.09 -10.00 -6.87
N TYR A 19 4.52 -10.26 -5.63
CA TYR A 19 4.79 -9.19 -4.67
C TYR A 19 6.04 -8.40 -5.04
N ILE A 20 7.06 -9.07 -5.59
CA ILE A 20 8.27 -8.42 -6.10
C ILE A 20 7.91 -7.45 -7.23
N ASP A 21 6.99 -7.84 -8.10
CA ASP A 21 6.57 -7.04 -9.25
C ASP A 21 5.80 -5.78 -8.84
N VAL A 22 5.03 -5.83 -7.75
CA VAL A 22 4.26 -4.69 -7.25
C VAL A 22 5.02 -3.84 -6.22
N ALA A 23 6.02 -4.41 -5.58
CA ALA A 23 6.83 -3.77 -4.55
C ALA A 23 8.34 -4.04 -4.75
N PRO A 24 8.94 -3.61 -5.86
CA PRO A 24 10.34 -3.90 -6.18
C PRO A 24 11.32 -3.38 -5.13
N SER A 25 10.96 -2.33 -4.39
CA SER A 25 11.75 -1.80 -3.27
C SER A 25 11.89 -2.77 -2.08
N PHE A 26 11.07 -3.83 -2.04
CA PHE A 26 11.16 -4.87 -1.01
C PHE A 26 12.24 -5.90 -1.30
N THR A 27 12.84 -5.85 -2.46
CA THR A 27 13.95 -6.69 -2.85
C THR A 27 15.21 -5.86 -3.08
N ARG A 28 16.34 -6.52 -3.06
CA ARG A 28 17.63 -5.97 -3.50
C ARG A 28 18.34 -6.97 -4.38
N TRP A 29 19.12 -6.48 -5.33
CA TRP A 29 19.94 -7.33 -6.17
C TRP A 29 21.14 -7.87 -5.39
N ASP A 30 21.37 -9.18 -5.44
CA ASP A 30 22.58 -9.84 -4.95
C ASP A 30 23.51 -10.08 -6.15
N PRO A 31 24.60 -9.30 -6.30
CA PRO A 31 25.50 -9.41 -7.45
C PRO A 31 26.35 -10.68 -7.43
N GLN A 32 26.50 -11.33 -6.27
CA GLN A 32 27.27 -12.58 -6.17
C GLN A 32 26.48 -13.79 -6.64
N ARG A 33 25.17 -13.79 -6.38
CA ARG A 33 24.26 -14.88 -6.75
C ARG A 33 23.47 -14.63 -8.02
N HIS A 34 23.54 -13.42 -8.57
CA HIS A 34 22.74 -12.97 -9.71
C HIS A 34 21.23 -13.18 -9.54
N ILE A 35 20.71 -12.91 -8.33
CA ILE A 35 19.29 -13.05 -8.00
C ILE A 35 18.79 -11.85 -7.18
N ALA A 36 17.48 -11.61 -7.25
CA ALA A 36 16.81 -10.73 -6.30
C ALA A 36 16.61 -11.45 -4.97
N ILE A 37 16.96 -10.79 -3.88
CA ILE A 37 16.76 -11.31 -2.51
C ILE A 37 15.87 -10.37 -1.71
N VAL A 38 15.25 -10.89 -0.67
CA VAL A 38 14.40 -10.10 0.24
C VAL A 38 15.23 -9.04 0.94
N GLY A 39 14.82 -7.78 0.76
CA GLY A 39 15.49 -6.62 1.34
C GLY A 39 15.04 -6.34 2.77
N ASP A 40 15.72 -5.37 3.40
CA ASP A 40 15.43 -5.00 4.78
C ASP A 40 14.08 -4.29 4.94
N LEU A 41 13.56 -3.65 3.87
CA LEU A 41 12.24 -3.02 3.89
C LEU A 41 11.14 -4.07 4.09
N ALA A 42 11.18 -5.20 3.39
CA ALA A 42 10.21 -6.29 3.59
C ALA A 42 10.24 -6.83 5.02
N LYS A 43 11.45 -6.98 5.59
CA LYS A 43 11.62 -7.39 6.99
C LYS A 43 11.03 -6.36 7.96
N HIS A 44 11.27 -5.08 7.68
CA HIS A 44 10.73 -3.98 8.49
C HIS A 44 9.21 -3.98 8.48
N GLU A 45 8.60 -4.04 7.29
CA GLU A 45 7.15 -4.03 7.12
C GLU A 45 6.47 -5.21 7.79
N TYR A 46 6.98 -6.43 7.61
CA TYR A 46 6.42 -7.57 8.32
C TYR A 46 6.59 -7.43 9.83
N LYS A 47 7.78 -7.08 10.32
CA LYS A 47 8.05 -6.96 11.76
C LYS A 47 7.16 -5.91 12.42
N LYS A 48 6.93 -4.80 11.74
CA LYS A 48 6.16 -3.67 12.26
C LYS A 48 4.64 -3.84 12.09
N HIS A 49 4.21 -4.37 10.97
CA HIS A 49 2.80 -4.43 10.57
C HIS A 49 2.27 -5.87 10.46
N GLY A 50 3.04 -6.77 9.90
CA GLY A 50 2.62 -8.15 9.63
C GLY A 50 2.62 -9.06 10.85
N SER A 51 3.51 -8.82 11.82
CA SER A 51 3.66 -9.72 12.98
C SER A 51 2.40 -9.86 13.83
N CYS A 52 1.53 -8.85 13.83
CA CYS A 52 0.24 -8.87 14.55
C CYS A 52 -0.87 -9.59 13.77
N SER A 53 -0.65 -9.98 12.53
CA SER A 53 -1.61 -10.81 11.80
C SER A 53 -1.73 -12.21 12.38
N GLY A 54 -0.63 -12.74 12.93
CA GLY A 54 -0.49 -14.13 13.33
C GLY A 54 -0.08 -15.05 12.16
N LEU A 55 0.02 -14.52 10.94
CA LEU A 55 0.40 -15.26 9.75
C LEU A 55 1.93 -15.37 9.64
N PRO A 56 2.45 -16.47 9.08
CA PRO A 56 3.84 -16.52 8.63
C PRO A 56 4.13 -15.45 7.57
N PRO A 57 5.39 -14.99 7.43
CA PRO A 57 5.73 -13.90 6.50
C PRO A 57 5.24 -14.10 5.06
N ALA A 58 5.41 -15.29 4.49
CA ALA A 58 4.96 -15.57 3.13
C ALA A 58 3.44 -15.39 3.00
N GLN A 59 2.67 -15.97 3.91
CA GLN A 59 1.22 -15.84 3.90
C GLN A 59 0.75 -14.39 4.12
N TYR A 60 1.44 -13.62 4.97
CA TYR A 60 1.12 -12.20 5.14
C TYR A 60 1.23 -11.42 3.83
N PHE A 61 2.29 -11.65 3.06
CA PHE A 61 2.46 -10.98 1.77
C PHE A 61 1.50 -11.52 0.70
N ASP A 62 1.16 -12.81 0.72
CA ASP A 62 0.11 -13.37 -0.14
C ASP A 62 -1.26 -12.74 0.12
N GLU A 63 -1.61 -12.55 1.40
CA GLU A 63 -2.86 -11.88 1.78
C GLU A 63 -2.89 -10.41 1.36
N ALA A 64 -1.75 -9.71 1.44
CA ALA A 64 -1.65 -8.34 0.93
C ALA A 64 -1.88 -8.27 -0.59
N LEU A 65 -1.31 -9.22 -1.35
CA LEU A 65 -1.57 -9.35 -2.80
C LEU A 65 -3.04 -9.67 -3.09
N ARG A 66 -3.64 -10.57 -2.32
CA ARG A 66 -5.06 -10.91 -2.45
C ARG A 66 -5.94 -9.68 -2.27
N ALA A 67 -5.72 -8.92 -1.18
CA ALA A 67 -6.44 -7.67 -0.94
C ALA A 67 -6.26 -6.67 -2.10
N MET A 68 -5.05 -6.53 -2.61
CA MET A 68 -4.76 -5.62 -3.73
C MET A 68 -5.50 -6.03 -5.02
N ARG A 69 -5.61 -7.34 -5.31
CA ARG A 69 -6.33 -7.85 -6.49
C ARG A 69 -7.83 -7.63 -6.44
N GLU A 70 -8.41 -7.42 -5.26
CA GLU A 70 -9.82 -7.07 -5.09
C GLU A 70 -10.10 -5.58 -5.29
N LEU A 71 -9.06 -4.74 -5.34
CA LEU A 71 -9.18 -3.32 -5.63
C LEU A 71 -9.34 -3.07 -7.14
N PRO A 72 -9.93 -1.93 -7.54
CA PRO A 72 -10.17 -1.62 -8.94
C PRO A 72 -8.89 -1.37 -9.73
N GLY A 73 -8.93 -1.68 -11.03
CA GLY A 73 -7.86 -1.39 -11.97
C GLY A 73 -6.66 -2.34 -11.89
N ASP A 74 -5.59 -1.97 -12.59
CA ASP A 74 -4.34 -2.74 -12.57
C ASP A 74 -3.62 -2.50 -11.24
N ARG A 75 -3.33 -3.58 -10.51
CA ARG A 75 -2.62 -3.56 -9.22
C ARG A 75 -3.23 -2.57 -8.22
N GLY A 76 -4.57 -2.51 -8.16
CA GLY A 76 -5.28 -1.60 -7.28
C GLY A 76 -5.26 -0.13 -7.71
N THR A 77 -4.86 0.17 -8.96
CA THR A 77 -4.81 1.51 -9.53
C THR A 77 -5.92 1.68 -10.56
N PRO A 78 -7.01 2.43 -10.27
CA PRO A 78 -8.09 2.66 -11.21
C PRO A 78 -7.62 3.38 -12.47
N GLU A 79 -8.27 3.09 -13.59
CA GLU A 79 -7.97 3.72 -14.87
C GLU A 79 -8.11 5.25 -14.81
N MET A 80 -8.98 5.76 -13.97
CA MET A 80 -9.11 7.18 -13.68
C MET A 80 -7.77 7.84 -13.30
N LEU A 81 -6.93 7.17 -12.50
CA LEU A 81 -5.62 7.70 -12.12
C LEU A 81 -4.63 7.64 -13.28
N THR A 82 -4.57 6.52 -13.99
CA THR A 82 -3.60 6.36 -15.09
C THR A 82 -3.87 7.29 -16.27
N ARG A 83 -5.14 7.57 -16.56
CA ARG A 83 -5.55 8.50 -17.62
C ARG A 83 -5.32 9.97 -17.27
N ASN A 84 -5.25 10.31 -15.99
CA ASN A 84 -5.11 11.68 -15.53
C ASN A 84 -3.73 12.00 -14.94
N VAL A 85 -2.72 11.25 -15.31
CA VAL A 85 -1.32 11.53 -14.91
C VAL A 85 -0.90 12.91 -15.44
N GLY A 86 -0.44 13.79 -14.57
CA GLY A 86 -0.13 15.18 -14.86
C GLY A 86 -1.34 16.12 -14.80
N GLY A 87 -2.54 15.59 -14.58
CA GLY A 87 -3.80 16.34 -14.46
C GLY A 87 -4.41 16.22 -13.05
N THR A 88 -5.74 16.31 -13.01
CA THR A 88 -6.49 16.25 -11.75
C THR A 88 -7.65 15.26 -11.83
N VAL A 89 -8.05 14.73 -10.68
CA VAL A 89 -9.24 13.90 -10.51
C VAL A 89 -10.10 14.44 -9.36
N ASP A 90 -11.40 14.27 -9.46
CA ASP A 90 -12.32 14.56 -8.36
C ASP A 90 -12.12 13.54 -7.23
N ALA A 91 -11.99 14.01 -5.99
CA ALA A 91 -11.71 13.17 -4.84
C ALA A 91 -12.88 12.24 -4.48
N ALA A 92 -14.12 12.69 -4.66
CA ALA A 92 -15.31 11.87 -4.38
C ALA A 92 -15.47 10.78 -5.45
N ALA A 93 -15.25 11.13 -6.73
CA ALA A 93 -15.25 10.17 -7.83
C ALA A 93 -14.16 9.10 -7.62
N LEU A 94 -12.94 9.52 -7.23
CA LEU A 94 -11.86 8.57 -6.94
C LEU A 94 -12.21 7.63 -5.79
N ARG A 95 -12.83 8.11 -4.71
CA ARG A 95 -13.32 7.24 -3.63
C ARG A 95 -14.38 6.26 -4.15
N GLY A 96 -15.25 6.74 -5.04
CA GLY A 96 -16.29 5.91 -5.67
C GLY A 96 -15.72 4.66 -6.36
N GLU A 97 -14.58 4.79 -7.07
CA GLU A 97 -13.88 3.65 -7.68
C GLU A 97 -13.55 2.55 -6.64
N TYR A 98 -13.22 2.93 -5.42
CA TYR A 98 -12.92 2.02 -4.31
C TYR A 98 -14.12 1.74 -3.40
N ARG A 99 -15.36 1.87 -3.90
CA ARG A 99 -16.60 1.68 -3.13
C ARG A 99 -16.72 2.60 -1.92
N SER A 100 -16.10 3.78 -1.97
CA SER A 100 -16.02 4.77 -0.88
C SER A 100 -15.35 4.26 0.41
N ARG A 101 -14.59 3.17 0.35
CA ARG A 101 -13.95 2.50 1.50
C ARG A 101 -12.44 2.70 1.52
N VAL A 102 -11.99 3.90 1.20
CA VAL A 102 -10.57 4.26 1.24
C VAL A 102 -10.35 5.61 1.89
N ALA A 103 -9.18 5.77 2.50
CA ALA A 103 -8.66 7.07 2.91
C ALA A 103 -7.70 7.59 1.84
N LEU A 104 -7.89 8.84 1.43
CA LEU A 104 -7.00 9.52 0.49
C LEU A 104 -6.05 10.43 1.27
N SER A 105 -4.78 10.38 0.97
CA SER A 105 -3.77 11.28 1.52
C SER A 105 -3.28 12.21 0.43
N ALA A 106 -3.32 13.52 0.69
CA ALA A 106 -2.82 14.54 -0.22
C ALA A 106 -1.99 15.56 0.56
N ASP A 107 -1.01 16.15 -0.11
CA ASP A 107 -0.21 17.23 0.48
C ASP A 107 -0.96 18.58 0.52
N LYS A 108 -0.27 19.62 0.98
CA LYS A 108 -0.84 20.99 1.06
C LYS A 108 -1.27 21.57 -0.29
N HIS A 109 -0.78 21.03 -1.39
CA HIS A 109 -1.11 21.42 -2.77
C HIS A 109 -2.10 20.46 -3.43
N CYS A 110 -2.79 19.65 -2.66
CA CYS A 110 -3.74 18.63 -3.12
C CYS A 110 -3.14 17.60 -4.08
N ARG A 111 -1.83 17.34 -4.02
CA ARG A 111 -1.21 16.27 -4.79
C ARG A 111 -1.48 14.95 -4.06
N LEU A 112 -2.08 14.00 -4.78
CA LEU A 112 -2.37 12.67 -4.26
C LEU A 112 -1.06 11.96 -3.90
N ALA A 113 -0.91 11.59 -2.63
CA ALA A 113 0.27 10.90 -2.12
C ALA A 113 0.01 9.41 -1.89
N GLU A 114 -1.20 9.07 -1.41
CA GLU A 114 -1.52 7.70 -1.00
C GLU A 114 -3.02 7.43 -1.07
N VAL A 115 -3.37 6.20 -1.43
CA VAL A 115 -4.71 5.63 -1.27
C VAL A 115 -4.59 4.46 -0.29
N THR A 116 -5.25 4.55 0.84
CA THR A 116 -5.24 3.50 1.87
C THR A 116 -6.57 2.77 1.88
N SER A 117 -6.56 1.47 1.63
CA SER A 117 -7.72 0.59 1.82
C SER A 117 -7.65 -0.12 3.18
N CYS A 118 -8.81 -0.42 3.76
CA CYS A 118 -8.91 -1.10 5.04
C CYS A 118 -9.70 -2.40 4.89
N TRP A 119 -9.27 -3.42 5.60
CA TRP A 119 -9.77 -4.78 5.47
C TRP A 119 -10.04 -5.40 6.84
N ARG A 120 -11.08 -6.21 6.94
CA ARG A 120 -11.35 -6.97 8.16
C ARG A 120 -10.32 -8.08 8.32
N LYS A 121 -9.79 -8.24 9.52
CA LYS A 121 -8.97 -9.39 9.86
C LYS A 121 -9.87 -10.55 10.26
N GLN A 122 -9.66 -11.72 9.67
CA GLN A 122 -10.33 -12.95 10.05
C GLN A 122 -9.68 -13.58 11.30
N PRO A 123 -10.37 -14.49 12.00
CA PRO A 123 -9.81 -15.16 13.18
C PRO A 123 -8.52 -15.92 12.93
N ASP A 124 -8.35 -16.48 11.73
CA ASP A 124 -7.13 -17.18 11.29
C ASP A 124 -6.00 -16.23 10.86
N GLY A 125 -6.22 -14.93 10.90
CA GLY A 125 -5.26 -13.91 10.49
C GLY A 125 -5.36 -13.48 9.03
N SER A 126 -6.11 -14.20 8.20
CA SER A 126 -6.30 -13.86 6.78
C SER A 126 -7.06 -12.54 6.61
N VAL A 127 -6.98 -11.97 5.41
CA VAL A 127 -7.72 -10.77 5.02
C VAL A 127 -9.15 -11.16 4.69
N GLY A 128 -10.12 -10.47 5.29
CA GLY A 128 -11.54 -10.61 5.01
C GLY A 128 -12.02 -9.61 3.95
N GLU A 129 -13.23 -9.12 4.10
CA GLU A 129 -13.81 -8.12 3.19
C GLU A 129 -13.22 -6.71 3.40
N GLN A 130 -13.22 -5.90 2.35
CA GLN A 130 -12.91 -4.47 2.46
C GLN A 130 -13.96 -3.79 3.36
N CYS A 131 -13.49 -2.94 4.27
CA CYS A 131 -14.33 -2.21 5.21
C CYS A 131 -13.97 -0.74 5.26
N ASP A 132 -14.80 0.05 5.91
CA ASP A 132 -14.52 1.45 6.16
C ASP A 132 -13.26 1.59 7.03
N CYS A 133 -12.41 2.54 6.67
CA CYS A 133 -11.22 2.81 7.46
C CYS A 133 -11.59 3.41 8.82
N PRO A 134 -10.98 2.92 9.90
CA PRO A 134 -11.27 3.43 11.23
C PRO A 134 -10.82 4.89 11.40
N PRO A 135 -11.43 5.64 12.33
CA PRO A 135 -11.17 7.08 12.48
C PRO A 135 -9.68 7.44 12.65
N HIS A 136 -8.89 6.60 13.31
CA HIS A 136 -7.46 6.87 13.49
C HIS A 136 -6.65 6.74 12.19
N VAL A 137 -7.11 5.95 11.21
CA VAL A 137 -6.52 5.87 9.86
C VAL A 137 -6.95 7.07 9.03
N MET A 138 -8.21 7.50 9.17
CA MET A 138 -8.74 8.66 8.46
C MET A 138 -8.12 9.97 8.95
N LYS A 139 -7.78 10.05 10.24
CA LYS A 139 -7.25 11.25 10.86
C LYS A 139 -5.91 11.68 10.23
N GLY A 140 -5.88 12.87 9.65
CA GLY A 140 -4.69 13.43 8.99
C GLY A 140 -4.46 12.96 7.55
N ARG A 141 -5.24 11.99 7.05
CA ARG A 141 -5.16 11.50 5.67
C ARG A 141 -6.28 12.05 4.81
N ASP A 142 -7.52 11.94 5.25
CA ASP A 142 -8.69 12.40 4.54
C ASP A 142 -9.43 13.48 5.35
N ASN A 143 -8.98 14.70 5.22
CA ASN A 143 -9.57 15.86 5.91
C ASN A 143 -10.62 16.60 5.06
N GLY A 144 -11.00 16.06 3.88
CA GLY A 144 -11.96 16.68 2.98
C GLY A 144 -11.53 18.03 2.38
N ARG A 145 -10.28 18.45 2.63
CA ARG A 145 -9.76 19.75 2.19
C ARG A 145 -9.59 19.86 0.68
N CYS A 146 -9.29 18.72 0.01
CA CYS A 146 -9.03 18.66 -1.41
C CYS A 146 -10.21 18.01 -2.14
N ALA A 147 -11.10 18.80 -2.73
CA ALA A 147 -12.16 18.30 -3.61
C ALA A 147 -11.61 17.75 -4.93
N SER A 148 -10.52 18.35 -5.41
CA SER A 148 -9.80 17.92 -6.61
C SER A 148 -8.35 17.56 -6.23
N LEU A 149 -7.87 16.43 -6.73
CA LEU A 149 -6.55 15.87 -6.44
C LEU A 149 -5.67 15.91 -7.68
N VAL A 150 -4.46 16.43 -7.54
CA VAL A 150 -3.44 16.42 -8.59
C VAL A 150 -2.79 15.03 -8.63
N VAL A 151 -2.78 14.42 -9.81
CA VAL A 151 -2.09 13.14 -10.08
C VAL A 151 -0.72 13.46 -10.66
N ALA A 152 0.33 13.34 -9.84
CA ALA A 152 1.70 13.67 -10.26
C ALA A 152 2.22 12.72 -11.34
N GLN A 153 3.06 13.22 -12.24
CA GLN A 153 3.80 12.40 -13.19
C GLN A 153 4.84 11.53 -12.45
N LEU A 154 4.98 10.28 -12.87
CA LEU A 154 6.04 9.40 -12.37
C LEU A 154 7.42 10.04 -12.65
N GLY A 155 8.27 10.08 -11.64
CA GLY A 155 9.62 10.63 -11.75
C GLY A 155 9.74 12.14 -11.48
N GLN A 156 8.66 12.86 -11.33
CA GLN A 156 8.70 14.18 -10.70
C GLN A 156 8.84 13.98 -9.19
N CYS A 157 10.07 13.73 -8.73
CA CYS A 157 10.40 13.95 -7.34
C CYS A 157 10.05 15.41 -7.04
N LEU A 158 9.01 15.59 -6.22
CA LEU A 158 8.63 16.90 -5.73
C LEU A 158 9.84 17.44 -4.98
N ALA A 159 10.45 18.49 -5.51
CA ALA A 159 11.49 19.20 -4.78
C ALA A 159 10.93 19.48 -3.39
N ALA A 160 11.56 18.91 -2.37
CA ALA A 160 11.20 19.20 -1.00
C ALA A 160 11.27 20.72 -0.85
N ASP A 161 10.14 21.34 -0.57
CA ASP A 161 10.06 22.76 -0.27
C ASP A 161 10.91 22.97 0.99
N LYS A 162 12.18 23.30 0.79
CA LYS A 162 13.07 23.72 1.88
C LYS A 162 12.59 25.09 2.32
N ARG A 163 11.73 25.14 3.34
CA ARG A 163 11.57 26.31 4.20
C ARG A 163 11.60 25.87 5.64
#